data_e8222509bf02af48e15d997df80c07f0
#
_entry.id   e8222509bf02af48e15d997df80c07f0
#
_cell.length_a   1.000
_cell.length_b   1.000
_cell.length_c   1.000
_cell.angle_alpha   90.00
_cell.angle_beta   90.00
_cell.angle_gamma   90.00
#
_symmetry.space_group_name_H-M   'P 1'
#
loop_
_entity.id
_entity.type
_entity.pdbx_description
1 polymer ?
#
loop_
_entity_poly.entity_id
_entity_poly.type
_entity_poly.pdbx_seq_one_letter_code
_entity_poly.pdbx_strand_id
1 'polypeptide(L)'
;RNRPDKSYLHSVLNTVGLDSKLKRPVGKFSLGMRQRLALAQAIMEDPPILILDEAMNGLDKNGVAEIRELLLKMKNENRLIILASHNREDIEILCDEVYEMEDGILRKIVKE
;
A
#
# COMPACT_ATOMS: atom_id res chain seq x y z
N ARG A 1 1.05 7.76 23.04
CA ARG A 1 0.96 7.81 21.59
C ARG A 1 0.55 9.20 21.12
N ASN A 2 1.39 9.83 20.34
CA ASN A 2 1.14 11.18 19.87
C ASN A 2 0.12 11.18 18.74
N ARG A 3 -0.80 12.12 18.82
CA ARG A 3 -1.77 12.33 17.75
C ARG A 3 -1.05 13.10 16.63
N PRO A 4 -1.11 12.65 15.36
CA PRO A 4 -0.49 13.39 14.27
C PRO A 4 -1.15 14.76 14.12
N ASP A 5 -0.37 15.76 13.76
CA ASP A 5 -0.93 17.08 13.53
C ASP A 5 -1.64 17.13 12.17
N LYS A 6 -2.38 18.20 11.95
CA LYS A 6 -3.20 18.36 10.75
C LYS A 6 -2.36 18.42 9.48
N SER A 7 -1.20 19.05 9.57
CA SER A 7 -0.28 19.15 8.44
C SER A 7 0.24 17.79 8.01
N TYR A 8 0.57 16.94 8.98
CA TYR A 8 1.03 15.58 8.70
C TYR A 8 -0.07 14.73 8.05
N LEU A 9 -1.30 14.86 8.55
CA LEU A 9 -2.45 14.14 7.97
C LEU A 9 -2.66 14.53 6.50
N HIS A 10 -2.60 15.82 6.19
CA HIS A 10 -2.72 16.29 4.81
C HIS A 10 -1.60 15.73 3.93
N SER A 11 -0.38 15.72 4.46
CA SER A 11 0.78 15.19 3.76
C SER A 11 0.61 13.70 3.43
N VAL A 12 0.17 12.90 4.40
CA VAL A 12 -0.04 11.47 4.21
C VAL A 12 -1.12 11.21 3.15
N LEU A 13 -2.24 11.92 3.22
CA LEU A 13 -3.33 11.76 2.26
C LEU A 13 -2.87 12.11 0.85
N ASN A 14 -2.14 13.20 0.69
CA ASN A 14 -1.60 13.59 -0.61
C ASN A 14 -0.61 12.57 -1.14
N THR A 15 0.20 11.97 -0.25
CA THR A 15 1.18 10.95 -0.64
C THR A 15 0.52 9.73 -1.27
N VAL A 16 -0.65 9.32 -0.78
CA VAL A 16 -1.37 8.18 -1.34
C VAL A 16 -2.32 8.59 -2.49
N GLY A 17 -2.30 9.86 -2.87
CA GLY A 17 -3.08 10.33 -4.00
C GLY A 17 -4.51 10.72 -3.70
N LEU A 18 -4.84 10.96 -2.43
CA LEU A 18 -6.14 11.49 -2.04
C LEU A 18 -6.07 12.99 -1.82
N ASP A 19 -7.09 13.69 -2.29
CA ASP A 19 -7.20 15.12 -2.03
C ASP A 19 -7.57 15.32 -0.56
N SER A 20 -6.66 15.89 0.22
CA SER A 20 -6.85 16.10 1.64
C SER A 20 -7.99 17.09 1.95
N LYS A 21 -8.45 17.82 0.95
CA LYS A 21 -9.54 18.80 1.08
C LYS A 21 -10.88 18.23 0.63
N LEU A 22 -10.91 16.97 0.22
CA LEU A 22 -12.12 16.33 -0.24
C LEU A 22 -13.12 16.21 0.91
N LYS A 23 -14.34 16.69 0.69
CA LYS A 23 -15.39 16.70 1.73
C LYS A 23 -16.42 15.58 1.53
N ARG A 24 -16.11 14.61 0.69
CA ARG A 24 -17.01 13.48 0.46
C ARG A 24 -16.94 12.49 1.62
N PRO A 25 -18.07 12.04 2.16
CA PRO A 25 -18.06 11.00 3.19
C PRO A 25 -17.39 9.72 2.71
N VAL A 26 -16.70 9.00 3.61
CA VAL A 26 -16.00 7.76 3.26
C VAL A 26 -16.96 6.73 2.64
N GLY A 27 -18.22 6.68 3.08
CA GLY A 27 -19.22 5.79 2.49
C GLY A 27 -19.52 6.07 1.03
N LYS A 28 -19.15 7.26 0.51
CA LYS A 28 -19.31 7.64 -0.88
C LYS A 28 -18.03 7.49 -1.70
N PHE A 29 -16.95 7.00 -1.10
CA PHE A 29 -15.68 6.80 -1.80
C PHE A 29 -15.78 5.62 -2.76
N SER A 30 -15.10 5.73 -3.91
CA SER A 30 -14.90 4.61 -4.80
C SER A 30 -14.02 3.56 -4.14
N LEU A 31 -13.97 2.35 -4.70
CA LEU A 31 -13.07 1.31 -4.20
C LEU A 31 -11.62 1.79 -4.21
N GLY A 32 -11.18 2.44 -5.30
CA GLY A 32 -9.83 2.98 -5.39
C GLY A 32 -9.54 4.02 -4.31
N MET A 33 -10.49 4.89 -4.01
CA MET A 33 -10.35 5.87 -2.95
C MET A 33 -10.24 5.21 -1.57
N ARG A 34 -11.02 4.15 -1.33
CA ARG A 34 -10.94 3.38 -0.08
C ARG A 34 -9.61 2.68 0.07
N GLN A 35 -9.08 2.15 -1.04
CA GLN A 35 -7.77 1.51 -1.01
C GLN A 35 -6.66 2.51 -0.67
N ARG A 36 -6.72 3.70 -1.25
CA ARG A 36 -5.76 4.75 -0.95
C ARG A 36 -5.87 5.21 0.51
N LEU A 37 -7.08 5.31 1.04
CA LEU A 37 -7.30 5.67 2.44
C LEU A 37 -6.75 4.59 3.38
N ALA A 38 -6.97 3.32 3.06
CA ALA A 38 -6.44 2.21 3.85
C ALA A 38 -4.92 2.24 3.88
N LEU A 39 -4.29 2.54 2.74
CA LEU A 39 -2.84 2.68 2.68
C LEU A 39 -2.37 3.87 3.52
N ALA A 40 -3.08 5.00 3.46
CA ALA A 40 -2.76 6.16 4.28
C ALA A 40 -2.79 5.82 5.77
N GLN A 41 -3.80 5.07 6.21
CA GLN A 41 -3.90 4.63 7.59
C GLN A 41 -2.72 3.72 7.98
N ALA A 42 -2.32 2.83 7.08
CA ALA A 42 -1.23 1.91 7.35
C ALA A 42 0.11 2.62 7.50
N ILE A 43 0.36 3.67 6.71
CA ILE A 43 1.65 4.37 6.73
C ILE A 43 1.69 5.56 7.67
N MET A 44 0.55 5.99 8.20
CA MET A 44 0.44 7.21 8.99
C MET A 44 1.35 7.23 10.22
N GLU A 45 1.56 6.08 10.84
CA GLU A 45 2.38 5.97 12.04
C GLU A 45 3.84 5.60 11.73
N ASP A 46 4.19 5.61 10.46
CA ASP A 46 5.56 5.33 10.01
C ASP A 46 6.08 3.98 10.53
N PRO A 47 5.35 2.87 10.29
CA PRO A 47 5.73 1.59 10.88
C PRO A 47 6.97 0.99 10.21
N PRO A 48 7.82 0.29 10.98
CA PRO A 48 8.95 -0.43 10.38
C PRO A 48 8.53 -1.67 9.60
N ILE A 49 7.35 -2.22 9.91
CA ILE A 49 6.79 -3.37 9.21
C ILE A 49 5.41 -2.98 8.68
N LEU A 50 5.25 -3.09 7.37
CA LEU A 50 3.99 -2.75 6.71
C LEU A 50 3.41 -4.01 6.07
N ILE A 51 2.16 -4.33 6.39
CA ILE A 51 1.48 -5.49 5.85
C ILE A 51 0.32 -5.02 4.97
N LEU A 52 0.35 -5.40 3.70
CA LEU A 52 -0.64 -4.99 2.73
C LEU A 52 -1.29 -6.21 2.09
N ASP A 53 -2.61 -6.18 1.98
CA ASP A 53 -3.38 -7.25 1.36
C ASP A 53 -4.12 -6.69 0.17
N GLU A 54 -3.71 -7.11 -1.03
CA GLU A 54 -4.30 -6.66 -2.30
C GLU A 54 -4.39 -5.14 -2.42
N ALA A 55 -3.29 -4.46 -2.10
CA ALA A 55 -3.26 -2.99 -1.99
C ALA A 55 -3.60 -2.25 -3.28
N MET A 56 -3.37 -2.85 -4.45
CA MET A 56 -3.65 -2.22 -5.73
C MET A 56 -5.02 -2.59 -6.31
N ASN A 57 -5.78 -3.40 -5.58
CA ASN A 57 -7.09 -3.84 -6.06
C ASN A 57 -8.06 -2.65 -6.21
N GLY A 58 -8.70 -2.54 -7.36
CA GLY A 58 -9.65 -1.46 -7.61
C GLY A 58 -9.04 -0.16 -8.10
N LEU A 59 -7.72 -0.10 -8.26
CA LEU A 59 -7.05 1.08 -8.80
C LEU A 59 -6.95 0.98 -10.32
N ASP A 60 -7.00 2.14 -10.98
CA ASP A 60 -6.75 2.20 -12.42
C ASP A 60 -5.23 2.11 -12.69
N LYS A 61 -4.85 2.12 -13.97
CA LYS A 61 -3.45 2.00 -14.37
C LYS A 61 -2.54 3.03 -13.71
N ASN A 62 -3.00 4.29 -13.68
CA ASN A 62 -2.21 5.37 -13.09
C ASN A 62 -2.09 5.21 -11.59
N GLY A 63 -3.17 4.80 -10.92
CA GLY A 63 -3.17 4.54 -9.50
C GLY A 63 -2.24 3.41 -9.12
N VAL A 64 -2.24 2.33 -9.89
CA VAL A 64 -1.33 1.20 -9.66
C VAL A 64 0.12 1.67 -9.77
N ALA A 65 0.45 2.44 -10.81
CA ALA A 65 1.80 2.95 -11.00
C ALA A 65 2.25 3.84 -9.84
N GLU A 66 1.37 4.72 -9.38
CA GLU A 66 1.66 5.62 -8.26
C GLU A 66 1.93 4.85 -6.97
N ILE A 67 1.11 3.85 -6.67
CA ILE A 67 1.28 3.07 -5.43
C ILE A 67 2.52 2.17 -5.51
N ARG A 68 2.81 1.58 -6.68
CA ARG A 68 4.04 0.82 -6.86
C ARG A 68 5.27 1.67 -6.59
N GLU A 69 5.29 2.88 -7.12
CA GLU A 69 6.39 3.81 -6.92
C GLU A 69 6.55 4.17 -5.45
N LEU A 70 5.44 4.43 -4.76
CA LEU A 70 5.44 4.72 -3.33
C LEU A 70 6.01 3.54 -2.53
N LEU A 71 5.58 2.32 -2.82
CA LEU A 71 6.06 1.14 -2.09
C LEU A 71 7.54 0.87 -2.32
N LEU A 72 8.03 1.09 -3.54
CA LEU A 72 9.46 0.96 -3.84
C LEU A 72 10.27 1.98 -3.04
N LYS A 73 9.77 3.20 -2.95
CA LYS A 73 10.43 4.24 -2.17
C LYS A 73 10.46 3.86 -0.68
N MET A 74 9.35 3.38 -0.14
CA MET A 74 9.28 2.99 1.26
C MET A 74 10.20 1.80 1.56
N LYS A 75 10.32 0.87 0.65
CA LYS A 75 11.22 -0.27 0.78
C LYS A 75 12.67 0.21 0.95
N ASN A 76 13.06 1.23 0.22
CA ASN A 76 14.42 1.78 0.28
C ASN A 76 14.69 2.56 1.57
N GLU A 77 13.68 2.79 2.39
CA GLU A 77 13.80 3.48 3.68
C GLU A 77 13.94 2.51 4.86
N ASN A 78 14.48 1.32 4.60
CA ASN A 78 14.72 0.28 5.61
C ASN A 78 13.43 -0.24 6.27
N ARG A 79 12.38 -0.40 5.49
CA ARG A 79 11.13 -0.99 5.97
C ARG A 79 10.98 -2.39 5.44
N LEU A 80 10.36 -3.24 6.25
CA LEU A 80 9.91 -4.54 5.77
C LEU A 80 8.48 -4.40 5.29
N ILE A 81 8.23 -4.73 4.04
CA ILE A 81 6.88 -4.70 3.47
C ILE A 81 6.48 -6.13 3.11
N ILE A 82 5.37 -6.57 3.70
CA ILE A 82 4.79 -7.87 3.38
C ILE A 82 3.56 -7.61 2.52
N LEU A 83 3.60 -8.10 1.29
CA LEU A 83 2.52 -7.89 0.32
C LEU A 83 1.86 -9.21 -0.03
N ALA A 84 0.56 -9.31 0.25
CA ALA A 84 -0.24 -10.44 -0.23
C ALA A 84 -0.93 -10.00 -1.52
N SER A 85 -0.70 -10.72 -2.60
CA SER A 85 -1.23 -10.35 -3.91
C SER A 85 -1.37 -11.56 -4.81
N HIS A 86 -2.38 -11.51 -5.69
CA HIS A 86 -2.56 -12.48 -6.78
C HIS A 86 -2.04 -11.92 -8.10
N ASN A 87 -1.60 -10.68 -8.12
CA ASN A 87 -1.12 -10.03 -9.34
C ASN A 87 0.36 -10.31 -9.53
N ARG A 88 0.67 -11.11 -10.55
CA ARG A 88 2.04 -11.53 -10.84
C ARG A 88 2.96 -10.36 -11.15
N GLU A 89 2.45 -9.37 -11.86
CA GLU A 89 3.23 -8.20 -12.24
C GLU A 89 3.64 -7.38 -11.01
N ASP A 90 2.74 -7.18 -10.07
CA ASP A 90 3.05 -6.50 -8.81
C ASP A 90 4.13 -7.25 -8.05
N ILE A 91 4.02 -8.57 -7.99
CA ILE A 91 4.99 -9.40 -7.29
C ILE A 91 6.37 -9.28 -7.93
N GLU A 92 6.46 -9.31 -9.25
CA GLU A 92 7.74 -9.20 -9.95
C GLU A 92 8.39 -7.84 -9.76
N ILE A 93 7.60 -6.78 -9.79
CA ILE A 93 8.12 -5.42 -9.67
C ILE A 93 8.51 -5.08 -8.23
N LEU A 94 7.71 -5.48 -7.27
CA LEU A 94 7.83 -5.00 -5.89
C LEU A 94 8.62 -5.91 -4.96
N CYS A 95 8.56 -7.23 -5.17
CA CYS A 95 9.04 -8.18 -4.19
C CYS A 95 10.47 -8.63 -4.43
N ASP A 96 11.27 -8.66 -3.36
CA ASP A 96 12.61 -9.23 -3.38
C ASP A 96 12.57 -10.73 -3.16
N GLU A 97 11.66 -11.18 -2.29
CA GLU A 97 11.45 -12.60 -2.00
C GLU A 97 9.97 -12.92 -2.17
N VAL A 98 9.68 -14.07 -2.75
CA VAL A 98 8.31 -14.49 -3.01
C VAL A 98 8.03 -15.83 -2.36
N TYR A 99 6.89 -15.92 -1.69
CA TYR A 99 6.41 -17.15 -1.08
C TYR A 99 5.02 -17.46 -1.59
N GLU A 100 4.76 -18.74 -1.80
CA GLU A 100 3.44 -19.21 -2.18
C GLU A 100 2.84 -19.98 -1.01
N MET A 101 1.59 -19.69 -0.70
CA MET A 101 0.88 -20.44 0.34
C MET A 101 -0.19 -21.30 -0.31
N GLU A 102 -0.11 -22.60 -0.03
CA GLU A 102 -1.05 -23.58 -0.55
C GLU A 102 -1.31 -24.62 0.51
N ASP A 103 -2.57 -24.87 0.80
CA ASP A 103 -3.01 -25.85 1.82
C ASP A 103 -2.33 -25.65 3.17
N GLY A 104 -2.14 -24.40 3.56
CA GLY A 104 -1.50 -24.07 4.83
C GLY A 104 0.02 -24.20 4.85
N ILE A 105 0.62 -24.51 3.71
CA ILE A 105 2.08 -24.67 3.60
C ILE A 105 2.66 -23.47 2.87
N LEU A 106 3.66 -22.84 3.49
CA LEU A 106 4.37 -21.71 2.92
C LEU A 106 5.63 -22.21 2.23
N ARG A 107 5.79 -21.89 0.96
CA ARG A 107 6.91 -22.33 0.15
C ARG A 107 7.58 -21.14 -0.52
N LYS A 108 8.91 -21.04 -0.40
CA LYS A 108 9.66 -20.00 -1.09
C LYS A 108 9.79 -20.34 -2.56
N ILE A 109 9.54 -19.36 -3.41
CA ILE A 109 9.65 -19.48 -4.86
C ILE A 109 10.88 -18.71 -5.32
N VAL A 110 11.66 -19.32 -6.23
CA VAL A 110 12.78 -18.63 -6.83
C VAL A 110 12.24 -17.60 -7.82
N LYS A 111 12.59 -16.34 -7.59
CA LYS A 111 12.22 -15.24 -8.47
C LYS A 111 13.20 -15.18 -9.64
N GLU A 112 12.67 -15.23 -10.86
CA GLU A 112 13.46 -15.11 -12.08
C GLU A 112 13.58 -13.68 -12.55
#